data_820197c882ec0113b1dc34dc6ad0cde6
#
_entry.id   820197c882ec0113b1dc34dc6ad0cde6
#
_cell.length_a   1.000
_cell.length_b   1.000
_cell.length_c   1.000
_cell.angle_alpha   90.00
_cell.angle_beta   90.00
_cell.angle_gamma   90.00
#
_symmetry.space_group_name_H-M   'P 1'
#
loop_
_entity.id
_entity.type
_entity.pdbx_description
1 polymer ?
#
loop_
_entity_poly.entity_id
_entity_poly.type
_entity_poly.pdbx_seq_one_letter_code
_entity_poly.pdbx_strand_id
1 'polypeptide(L)'
;MWSRSMTSLGFALRSLSRDLKAGELTVLLAAVVVAVTSMTAVGFFTDRVARAVQAQAAETLAADLVISSPAAMDSEYLVMGEASELRTASAFGFPTVAQAGDERSLAMVNAVSDGYPLRGEVRLADEIFGKAYKATSVPEPGTTWAEAGVLARLNVDVGGDIQLGSVVFRVTRVLEFRPDQSMGFLGMAPSMLVNIDDVPAMNVIKEGSRVNYKYLFAGTPENVQEFRRDLNTKIKDEERVRTVDDASEQIAAAIDRARRFLTLASLVTVILAAVATAMATRRYALRHLDTVALIKSFGATQSFIQRSTLLQLALIVAGTAFIGTLLGYGAQNMLSALLSELTPFELPEPSMRASALGLVTA
;
A
#
# COMPACT_ATOMS: atom_id res chain seq x y z
N MET A 1 54.19 -0.06 37.76
CA MET A 1 54.28 -0.07 36.28
C MET A 1 52.91 -0.46 35.72
N TRP A 2 51.92 0.45 35.77
CA TRP A 2 50.58 0.30 35.27
C TRP A 2 50.29 1.49 34.34
N SER A 3 50.82 1.44 33.15
CA SER A 3 50.60 2.47 32.15
C SER A 3 50.19 1.84 30.83
N ARG A 4 48.98 1.32 30.81
CA ARG A 4 48.15 1.37 29.59
C ARG A 4 46.87 2.08 30.01
N SER A 5 46.68 3.30 29.53
CA SER A 5 45.46 4.07 29.66
C SER A 5 44.29 3.24 29.10
N MET A 6 43.65 2.46 29.96
CA MET A 6 42.39 1.79 29.57
C MET A 6 41.37 2.87 29.33
N THR A 7 41.06 3.10 28.08
CA THR A 7 39.95 3.96 27.68
C THR A 7 38.67 3.44 28.33
N SER A 8 37.79 4.31 28.78
CA SER A 8 36.48 3.99 29.36
C SER A 8 35.70 3.02 28.47
N LEU A 9 35.88 3.10 27.13
CA LEU A 9 35.28 2.19 26.13
C LEU A 9 35.87 0.77 26.23
N GLY A 10 37.19 0.61 26.35
CA GLY A 10 37.81 -0.70 26.47
C GLY A 10 37.43 -1.45 27.75
N PHE A 11 37.24 -0.69 28.84
CA PHE A 11 36.76 -1.21 30.12
C PHE A 11 35.28 -1.64 30.00
N ALA A 12 34.44 -0.77 29.43
CA ALA A 12 33.01 -1.06 29.22
C ALA A 12 32.78 -2.34 28.36
N LEU A 13 33.52 -2.52 27.27
CA LEU A 13 33.43 -3.71 26.41
C LEU A 13 33.86 -5.01 27.14
N ARG A 14 34.94 -4.95 27.94
CA ARG A 14 35.37 -6.13 28.70
C ARG A 14 34.41 -6.48 29.83
N SER A 15 33.90 -5.47 30.54
CA SER A 15 32.88 -5.67 31.57
C SER A 15 31.63 -6.27 30.97
N LEU A 16 31.12 -5.73 29.86
CA LEU A 16 29.96 -6.21 29.15
C LEU A 16 30.11 -7.69 28.73
N SER A 17 31.24 -8.06 28.14
CA SER A 17 31.49 -9.45 27.72
C SER A 17 31.53 -10.44 28.90
N ARG A 18 32.00 -9.99 30.04
CA ARG A 18 32.04 -10.81 31.27
C ARG A 18 30.64 -10.97 31.87
N ASP A 19 29.86 -9.86 31.93
CA ASP A 19 28.52 -9.85 32.50
C ASP A 19 27.51 -10.62 31.62
N LEU A 20 27.74 -10.61 30.31
CA LEU A 20 27.01 -11.49 29.35
C LEU A 20 27.29 -12.98 29.61
N LYS A 21 28.56 -13.36 29.82
CA LYS A 21 28.95 -14.75 30.10
C LYS A 21 28.46 -15.24 31.47
N ALA A 22 28.34 -14.34 32.43
CA ALA A 22 27.80 -14.61 33.76
C ALA A 22 26.26 -14.80 33.78
N GLY A 23 25.57 -14.50 32.65
CA GLY A 23 24.12 -14.63 32.54
C GLY A 23 23.34 -13.53 33.27
N GLU A 24 24.01 -12.52 33.84
CA GLU A 24 23.38 -11.49 34.65
C GLU A 24 22.50 -10.53 33.84
N LEU A 25 22.88 -10.29 32.59
CA LEU A 25 22.19 -9.38 31.66
C LEU A 25 21.20 -10.11 30.72
N THR A 26 21.18 -11.44 30.70
CA THR A 26 20.39 -12.21 29.72
C THR A 26 18.89 -11.92 29.80
N VAL A 27 18.32 -11.84 31.02
CA VAL A 27 16.88 -11.54 31.20
C VAL A 27 16.56 -10.11 30.76
N LEU A 28 17.43 -9.16 31.09
CA LEU A 28 17.28 -7.76 30.68
C LEU A 28 17.34 -7.64 29.16
N LEU A 29 18.36 -8.23 28.55
CA LEU A 29 18.55 -8.22 27.10
C LEU A 29 17.37 -8.89 26.38
N ALA A 30 16.95 -10.05 26.86
CA ALA A 30 15.82 -10.79 26.27
C ALA A 30 14.53 -9.95 26.34
N ALA A 31 14.24 -9.32 27.50
CA ALA A 31 13.05 -8.50 27.67
C ALA A 31 13.04 -7.30 26.70
N VAL A 32 14.16 -6.59 26.59
CA VAL A 32 14.28 -5.44 25.68
C VAL A 32 14.24 -5.87 24.23
N VAL A 33 14.94 -6.95 23.87
CA VAL A 33 14.89 -7.49 22.49
C VAL A 33 13.46 -7.88 22.10
N VAL A 34 12.72 -8.58 22.97
CA VAL A 34 11.33 -8.96 22.69
C VAL A 34 10.45 -7.74 22.53
N ALA A 35 10.60 -6.70 23.38
CA ALA A 35 9.83 -5.46 23.26
C ALA A 35 10.10 -4.74 21.94
N VAL A 36 11.38 -4.57 21.59
CA VAL A 36 11.80 -3.91 20.33
C VAL A 36 11.34 -4.73 19.13
N THR A 37 11.51 -6.07 19.16
CA THR A 37 11.05 -6.97 18.10
C THR A 37 9.54 -6.84 17.87
N SER A 38 8.74 -6.88 18.95
CA SER A 38 7.28 -6.78 18.89
C SER A 38 6.84 -5.44 18.29
N MET A 39 7.41 -4.34 18.78
CA MET A 39 7.07 -3.00 18.31
C MET A 39 7.47 -2.78 16.85
N THR A 40 8.65 -3.23 16.48
CA THR A 40 9.19 -3.11 15.11
C THR A 40 8.41 -3.99 14.14
N ALA A 41 8.10 -5.24 14.50
CA ALA A 41 7.33 -6.15 13.65
C ALA A 41 5.92 -5.60 13.37
N VAL A 42 5.22 -5.10 14.40
CA VAL A 42 3.89 -4.49 14.26
C VAL A 42 3.96 -3.22 13.41
N GLY A 43 4.96 -2.37 13.64
CA GLY A 43 5.16 -1.13 12.87
C GLY A 43 5.37 -1.39 11.38
N PHE A 44 6.29 -2.28 11.03
CA PHE A 44 6.57 -2.63 9.64
C PHE A 44 5.38 -3.32 8.96
N PHE A 45 4.74 -4.27 9.64
CA PHE A 45 3.58 -4.95 9.10
C PHE A 45 2.44 -3.97 8.79
N THR A 46 2.15 -3.07 9.74
CA THR A 46 1.09 -2.08 9.57
C THR A 46 1.38 -1.10 8.42
N ASP A 47 2.62 -0.63 8.28
CA ASP A 47 3.03 0.24 7.17
C ASP A 47 2.86 -0.46 5.81
N ARG A 48 3.25 -1.74 5.71
CA ARG A 48 3.09 -2.52 4.48
C ARG A 48 1.62 -2.73 4.10
N VAL A 49 0.79 -3.10 5.07
CA VAL A 49 -0.65 -3.31 4.85
C VAL A 49 -1.32 -2.00 4.44
N ALA A 50 -1.03 -0.90 5.11
CA ALA A 50 -1.58 0.41 4.75
C ALA A 50 -1.25 0.79 3.29
N ARG A 51 0.00 0.61 2.87
CA ARG A 51 0.42 0.91 1.49
C ARG A 51 -0.17 -0.07 0.47
N ALA A 52 -0.29 -1.36 0.80
CA ALA A 52 -0.95 -2.32 -0.07
C ALA A 52 -2.42 -1.92 -0.31
N VAL A 53 -3.13 -1.49 0.73
CA VAL A 53 -4.52 -1.03 0.62
C VAL A 53 -4.64 0.25 -0.19
N GLN A 54 -3.73 1.21 0.01
CA GLN A 54 -3.71 2.43 -0.80
C GLN A 54 -3.43 2.13 -2.28
N ALA A 55 -2.47 1.25 -2.56
CA ALA A 55 -2.18 0.81 -3.93
C ALA A 55 -3.39 0.11 -4.57
N GLN A 56 -4.05 -0.79 -3.83
CA GLN A 56 -5.26 -1.47 -4.29
C GLN A 56 -6.43 -0.51 -4.51
N ALA A 57 -6.60 0.49 -3.63
CA ALA A 57 -7.64 1.50 -3.80
C ALA A 57 -7.38 2.37 -5.04
N ALA A 58 -6.13 2.79 -5.29
CA ALA A 58 -5.74 3.50 -6.49
C ALA A 58 -5.97 2.67 -7.76
N GLU A 59 -5.64 1.38 -7.71
CA GLU A 59 -5.93 0.44 -8.80
C GLU A 59 -7.43 0.31 -9.04
N THR A 60 -8.23 0.16 -7.98
CA THR A 60 -9.71 0.04 -8.09
C THR A 60 -10.35 1.32 -8.66
N LEU A 61 -9.75 2.48 -8.44
CA LEU A 61 -10.20 3.75 -9.04
C LEU A 61 -9.64 3.97 -10.45
N ALA A 62 -8.62 3.24 -10.87
CA ALA A 62 -7.79 3.50 -12.05
C ALA A 62 -7.08 4.88 -12.03
N ALA A 63 -7.06 5.57 -10.89
CA ALA A 63 -6.54 6.93 -10.71
C ALA A 63 -6.29 7.24 -9.23
N ASP A 64 -5.70 8.40 -8.93
CA ASP A 64 -5.58 8.92 -7.55
C ASP A 64 -6.81 9.74 -7.14
N LEU A 65 -7.45 10.40 -8.11
CA LEU A 65 -8.71 11.13 -7.94
C LEU A 65 -9.60 10.91 -9.16
N VAL A 66 -10.90 10.70 -8.94
CA VAL A 66 -11.91 10.52 -9.98
C VAL A 66 -13.07 11.47 -9.71
N ILE A 67 -13.46 12.23 -10.73
CA ILE A 67 -14.74 12.93 -10.77
C ILE A 67 -15.70 12.05 -11.57
N SER A 68 -16.88 11.77 -11.05
CA SER A 68 -17.91 10.97 -11.73
C SER A 68 -19.24 11.69 -11.72
N SER A 69 -19.97 11.59 -12.85
CA SER A 69 -21.28 12.22 -13.03
C SER A 69 -22.19 11.37 -13.92
N PRO A 70 -23.50 11.34 -13.68
CA PRO A 70 -24.47 10.76 -14.60
C PRO A 70 -24.70 11.62 -15.87
N ALA A 71 -24.27 12.88 -15.84
CA ALA A 71 -24.35 13.83 -16.96
C ALA A 71 -22.96 14.15 -17.49
N ALA A 72 -22.90 14.61 -18.75
CA ALA A 72 -21.64 15.06 -19.34
C ALA A 72 -21.05 16.20 -18.52
N MET A 73 -19.77 16.08 -18.19
CA MET A 73 -19.02 17.04 -17.41
C MET A 73 -18.29 18.06 -18.30
N ASP A 74 -17.99 19.22 -17.73
CA ASP A 74 -17.21 20.23 -18.40
C ASP A 74 -15.76 19.77 -18.59
N SER A 75 -15.20 19.96 -19.78
CA SER A 75 -13.81 19.67 -20.06
C SER A 75 -12.83 20.61 -19.32
N GLU A 76 -13.32 21.70 -18.73
CA GLU A 76 -12.51 22.58 -17.88
C GLU A 76 -11.81 21.83 -16.76
N TYR A 77 -12.42 20.78 -16.21
CA TYR A 77 -11.79 19.96 -15.16
C TYR A 77 -10.51 19.27 -15.63
N LEU A 78 -10.47 18.80 -16.89
CA LEU A 78 -9.26 18.19 -17.45
C LEU A 78 -8.15 19.22 -17.61
N VAL A 79 -8.47 20.39 -18.13
CA VAL A 79 -7.53 21.51 -18.28
C VAL A 79 -6.99 21.97 -16.93
N MET A 80 -7.84 22.06 -15.91
CA MET A 80 -7.42 22.37 -14.55
C MET A 80 -6.48 21.30 -13.97
N GLY A 81 -6.78 20.01 -14.23
CA GLY A 81 -5.92 18.90 -13.79
C GLY A 81 -4.52 18.99 -14.42
N GLU A 82 -4.45 19.24 -15.73
CA GLU A 82 -3.18 19.43 -16.44
C GLU A 82 -2.40 20.63 -15.91
N ALA A 83 -3.09 21.75 -15.63
CA ALA A 83 -2.48 22.94 -15.02
C ALA A 83 -1.90 22.67 -13.61
N SER A 84 -2.46 21.69 -12.90
CA SER A 84 -1.97 21.20 -11.61
C SER A 84 -0.91 20.08 -11.72
N GLU A 85 -0.31 19.92 -12.90
CA GLU A 85 0.69 18.87 -13.20
C GLU A 85 0.18 17.44 -12.98
N LEU A 86 -1.13 17.21 -13.15
CA LEU A 86 -1.72 15.90 -13.08
C LEU A 86 -1.83 15.27 -14.47
N ARG A 87 -1.60 13.98 -14.56
CA ARG A 87 -1.99 13.22 -15.75
C ARG A 87 -3.49 13.05 -15.74
N THR A 88 -4.12 13.17 -16.90
CA THR A 88 -5.57 13.11 -17.06
C THR A 88 -5.99 11.99 -18.00
N ALA A 89 -7.17 11.42 -17.79
CA ALA A 89 -7.82 10.52 -18.72
C ALA A 89 -9.34 10.63 -18.54
N SER A 90 -10.09 10.22 -19.58
CA SER A 90 -11.55 10.17 -19.55
C SER A 90 -12.05 8.76 -19.74
N ALA A 91 -13.15 8.41 -19.09
CA ALA A 91 -13.80 7.12 -19.25
C ALA A 91 -15.33 7.29 -19.18
N PHE A 92 -16.06 6.61 -20.07
CA PHE A 92 -17.53 6.58 -20.05
C PHE A 92 -17.97 5.13 -19.91
N GLY A 93 -18.85 4.87 -18.95
CA GLY A 93 -19.44 3.54 -18.76
C GLY A 93 -20.95 3.57 -19.03
N PHE A 94 -21.43 2.71 -19.90
CA PHE A 94 -22.86 2.58 -20.17
C PHE A 94 -23.24 1.15 -20.59
N PRO A 95 -24.43 0.66 -20.18
CA PRO A 95 -24.95 -0.61 -20.64
C PRO A 95 -25.52 -0.45 -22.06
N THR A 96 -25.23 -1.41 -22.95
CA THR A 96 -25.84 -1.46 -24.28
C THR A 96 -26.02 -2.91 -24.75
N VAL A 97 -26.75 -3.12 -25.83
CA VAL A 97 -26.88 -4.41 -26.47
C VAL A 97 -25.80 -4.56 -27.52
N ALA A 98 -24.94 -5.56 -27.33
CA ALA A 98 -23.97 -6.01 -28.31
C ALA A 98 -24.64 -7.07 -29.21
N GLN A 99 -24.39 -7.02 -30.50
CA GLN A 99 -24.99 -7.95 -31.49
C GLN A 99 -23.90 -8.51 -32.41
N ALA A 100 -24.00 -9.80 -32.71
CA ALA A 100 -23.20 -10.46 -33.74
C ALA A 100 -24.09 -11.44 -34.49
N GLY A 101 -24.34 -11.18 -35.78
CA GLY A 101 -25.35 -11.90 -36.53
C GLY A 101 -26.72 -11.83 -35.87
N ASP A 102 -27.30 -13.01 -35.53
CA ASP A 102 -28.57 -13.11 -34.83
C ASP A 102 -28.47 -13.11 -33.32
N GLU A 103 -27.26 -13.29 -32.76
CA GLU A 103 -27.03 -13.35 -31.33
C GLU A 103 -26.95 -11.93 -30.73
N ARG A 104 -27.51 -11.77 -29.51
CA ARG A 104 -27.55 -10.52 -28.77
C ARG A 104 -27.25 -10.74 -27.30
N SER A 105 -26.45 -9.86 -26.74
CA SER A 105 -26.10 -9.87 -25.31
C SER A 105 -26.07 -8.47 -24.75
N LEU A 106 -26.54 -8.32 -23.50
CA LEU A 106 -26.26 -7.10 -22.74
C LEU A 106 -24.77 -7.06 -22.39
N ALA A 107 -24.11 -5.95 -22.70
CA ALA A 107 -22.73 -5.69 -22.36
C ALA A 107 -22.58 -4.34 -21.68
N MET A 108 -21.61 -4.24 -20.76
CA MET A 108 -21.18 -2.98 -20.19
C MET A 108 -20.05 -2.44 -21.06
N VAL A 109 -20.32 -1.42 -21.84
CA VAL A 109 -19.31 -0.77 -22.67
C VAL A 109 -18.61 0.33 -21.84
N ASN A 110 -17.29 0.33 -21.87
CA ASN A 110 -16.44 1.34 -21.28
C ASN A 110 -15.59 1.95 -22.39
N ALA A 111 -15.88 3.20 -22.71
CA ALA A 111 -15.12 3.98 -23.66
C ALA A 111 -14.04 4.74 -22.92
N VAL A 112 -12.79 4.63 -23.34
CA VAL A 112 -11.62 5.21 -22.63
C VAL A 112 -10.79 6.06 -23.58
N SER A 113 -10.22 7.14 -23.03
CA SER A 113 -9.25 7.96 -23.74
C SER A 113 -7.84 7.41 -23.61
N ASP A 114 -6.93 7.94 -24.39
CA ASP A 114 -5.50 7.68 -24.25
C ASP A 114 -5.04 7.94 -22.80
N GLY A 115 -4.05 7.16 -22.38
CA GLY A 115 -3.49 7.22 -21.03
C GLY A 115 -4.28 6.44 -19.96
N TYR A 116 -5.47 5.93 -20.26
CA TYR A 116 -6.19 5.02 -19.36
C TYR A 116 -5.52 3.64 -19.29
N PRO A 117 -5.40 3.01 -18.11
CA PRO A 117 -5.67 3.56 -16.77
C PRO A 117 -4.47 4.37 -16.26
N LEU A 118 -4.73 5.39 -15.44
CA LEU A 118 -3.67 6.19 -14.83
C LEU A 118 -2.99 5.46 -13.65
N ARG A 119 -3.71 4.53 -13.02
CA ARG A 119 -3.23 3.62 -11.97
C ARG A 119 -3.74 2.21 -12.24
N GLY A 120 -2.98 1.21 -11.81
CA GLY A 120 -3.26 -0.20 -12.12
C GLY A 120 -2.92 -0.56 -13.57
N GLU A 121 -3.44 -1.67 -14.03
CA GLU A 121 -3.18 -2.16 -15.38
C GLU A 121 -4.39 -2.86 -15.97
N VAL A 122 -4.57 -2.75 -17.28
CA VAL A 122 -5.48 -3.59 -18.03
C VAL A 122 -4.74 -4.85 -18.44
N ARG A 123 -5.34 -6.03 -18.24
CA ARG A 123 -4.78 -7.31 -18.66
C ARG A 123 -5.58 -7.88 -19.82
N LEU A 124 -4.87 -8.31 -20.83
CA LEU A 124 -5.39 -8.82 -22.10
C LEU A 124 -4.86 -10.23 -22.34
N ALA A 125 -5.60 -11.00 -23.14
CA ALA A 125 -5.11 -12.24 -23.73
C ALA A 125 -5.40 -12.24 -25.24
N ASP A 126 -4.62 -13.01 -26.00
CA ASP A 126 -4.83 -13.14 -27.47
C ASP A 126 -5.95 -14.11 -27.82
N GLU A 127 -6.33 -14.99 -26.89
CA GLU A 127 -7.40 -15.98 -27.01
C GLU A 127 -8.09 -16.21 -25.66
N ILE A 128 -9.29 -16.78 -25.68
CA ILE A 128 -10.04 -17.13 -24.47
C ILE A 128 -9.24 -18.19 -23.69
N PHE A 129 -9.01 -17.93 -22.40
CA PHE A 129 -8.14 -18.73 -21.51
C PHE A 129 -6.65 -18.69 -21.89
N GLY A 130 -6.24 -17.76 -22.75
CA GLY A 130 -4.84 -17.50 -23.08
C GLY A 130 -4.05 -16.91 -21.93
N LYS A 131 -2.73 -16.82 -22.11
CA LYS A 131 -1.87 -16.19 -21.10
C LYS A 131 -2.13 -14.69 -21.06
N ALA A 132 -2.51 -14.18 -19.89
CA ALA A 132 -2.73 -12.75 -19.69
C ALA A 132 -1.40 -11.96 -19.71
N TYR A 133 -1.43 -10.79 -20.33
CA TYR A 133 -0.33 -9.81 -20.36
C TYR A 133 -0.88 -8.39 -20.20
N LYS A 134 -0.01 -7.46 -19.79
CA LYS A 134 -0.35 -6.05 -19.57
C LYS A 134 -0.57 -5.34 -20.90
N ALA A 135 -1.67 -4.60 -21.02
CA ALA A 135 -1.89 -3.69 -22.13
C ALA A 135 -0.93 -2.49 -22.08
N THR A 136 -0.45 -2.06 -23.23
CA THR A 136 0.44 -0.90 -23.38
C THR A 136 -0.26 0.33 -23.96
N SER A 137 -1.49 0.17 -24.46
CA SER A 137 -2.31 1.21 -25.08
C SER A 137 -3.77 1.00 -24.70
N VAL A 138 -4.66 1.77 -25.27
CA VAL A 138 -6.11 1.57 -25.29
C VAL A 138 -6.52 0.95 -26.64
N PRO A 139 -7.77 0.45 -26.83
CA PRO A 139 -8.23 -0.02 -28.13
C PRO A 139 -8.09 1.06 -29.19
N GLU A 140 -7.65 0.67 -30.39
CA GLU A 140 -7.63 1.57 -31.55
C GLU A 140 -9.09 1.89 -31.99
N PRO A 141 -9.36 3.08 -32.55
CA PRO A 141 -10.69 3.39 -33.08
C PRO A 141 -11.20 2.30 -34.04
N GLY A 142 -12.50 1.93 -33.90
CA GLY A 142 -13.11 0.83 -34.64
C GLY A 142 -12.77 -0.58 -34.13
N THR A 143 -12.01 -0.69 -33.05
CA THR A 143 -11.69 -1.99 -32.41
C THR A 143 -12.20 -2.08 -30.98
N THR A 144 -12.34 -3.29 -30.49
CA THR A 144 -12.77 -3.55 -29.12
C THR A 144 -11.98 -4.67 -28.45
N TRP A 145 -11.83 -4.58 -27.14
CA TRP A 145 -11.42 -5.69 -26.29
C TRP A 145 -12.62 -6.14 -25.49
N ALA A 146 -12.97 -7.40 -25.59
CA ALA A 146 -14.18 -7.94 -24.99
C ALA A 146 -13.86 -9.04 -23.97
N GLU A 147 -14.57 -9.06 -22.83
CA GLU A 147 -14.48 -10.16 -21.89
C GLU A 147 -14.96 -11.48 -22.53
N ALA A 148 -14.36 -12.60 -22.11
CA ALA A 148 -14.74 -13.93 -22.58
C ALA A 148 -16.25 -14.20 -22.46
N GLY A 149 -16.92 -13.62 -21.45
CA GLY A 149 -18.36 -13.71 -21.26
C GLY A 149 -19.20 -13.05 -22.37
N VAL A 150 -18.71 -11.96 -23.01
CA VAL A 150 -19.36 -11.36 -24.20
C VAL A 150 -19.16 -12.26 -25.39
N LEU A 151 -17.91 -12.68 -25.63
CA LEU A 151 -17.54 -13.53 -26.78
C LEU A 151 -18.32 -14.84 -26.81
N ALA A 152 -18.41 -15.50 -25.66
CA ALA A 152 -19.16 -16.74 -25.52
C ALA A 152 -20.68 -16.58 -25.78
N ARG A 153 -21.28 -15.47 -25.29
CA ARG A 153 -22.73 -15.21 -25.49
C ARG A 153 -23.09 -14.82 -26.91
N LEU A 154 -22.17 -14.19 -27.61
CA LEU A 154 -22.35 -13.76 -29.01
C LEU A 154 -21.81 -14.78 -30.01
N ASN A 155 -21.22 -15.88 -29.54
CA ASN A 155 -20.54 -16.89 -30.35
C ASN A 155 -19.52 -16.27 -31.32
N VAL A 156 -18.68 -15.37 -30.82
CA VAL A 156 -17.67 -14.64 -31.58
C VAL A 156 -16.29 -14.92 -31.01
N ASP A 157 -15.32 -15.16 -31.87
CA ASP A 157 -13.91 -15.30 -31.51
C ASP A 157 -13.15 -14.01 -31.74
N VAL A 158 -11.90 -13.95 -31.23
CA VAL A 158 -10.97 -12.85 -31.53
C VAL A 158 -10.76 -12.76 -33.04
N GLY A 159 -10.87 -11.55 -33.59
CA GLY A 159 -10.88 -11.29 -35.03
C GLY A 159 -12.29 -11.20 -35.65
N GLY A 160 -13.34 -11.56 -34.90
CA GLY A 160 -14.73 -11.39 -35.33
C GLY A 160 -15.24 -9.97 -35.09
N ASP A 161 -16.44 -9.72 -35.60
CA ASP A 161 -17.06 -8.40 -35.58
C ASP A 161 -18.27 -8.37 -34.62
N ILE A 162 -18.38 -7.32 -33.82
CA ILE A 162 -19.49 -7.07 -32.89
C ILE A 162 -20.06 -5.69 -33.17
N GLN A 163 -21.37 -5.62 -33.36
CA GLN A 163 -22.08 -4.35 -33.54
C GLN A 163 -22.50 -3.77 -32.18
N LEU A 164 -22.16 -2.50 -31.96
CA LEU A 164 -22.59 -1.68 -30.83
C LEU A 164 -23.29 -0.42 -31.36
N GLY A 165 -24.61 -0.38 -31.24
CA GLY A 165 -25.38 0.70 -31.83
C GLY A 165 -25.25 0.73 -33.37
N SER A 166 -24.75 1.85 -33.90
CA SER A 166 -24.56 2.06 -35.34
C SER A 166 -23.19 1.66 -35.90
N VAL A 167 -22.25 1.24 -35.02
CA VAL A 167 -20.86 0.94 -35.38
C VAL A 167 -20.58 -0.55 -35.21
N VAL A 168 -19.80 -1.10 -36.13
CA VAL A 168 -19.25 -2.45 -36.05
C VAL A 168 -17.81 -2.38 -35.61
N PHE A 169 -17.49 -3.10 -34.53
CA PHE A 169 -16.18 -3.15 -33.92
C PHE A 169 -15.53 -4.50 -34.17
N ARG A 170 -14.25 -4.49 -34.54
CA ARG A 170 -13.46 -5.72 -34.62
C ARG A 170 -12.91 -6.06 -33.24
N VAL A 171 -13.16 -7.30 -32.79
CA VAL A 171 -12.57 -7.84 -31.56
C VAL A 171 -11.10 -8.12 -31.80
N THR A 172 -10.21 -7.41 -31.14
CA THR A 172 -8.76 -7.59 -31.32
C THR A 172 -8.10 -8.37 -30.19
N ARG A 173 -8.66 -8.34 -28.99
CA ARG A 173 -8.11 -9.02 -27.79
C ARG A 173 -9.25 -9.46 -26.85
N VAL A 174 -8.94 -10.42 -26.00
CA VAL A 174 -9.77 -10.78 -24.84
C VAL A 174 -9.39 -9.87 -23.67
N LEU A 175 -10.39 -9.25 -23.06
CA LEU A 175 -10.23 -8.46 -21.84
C LEU A 175 -10.30 -9.39 -20.62
N GLU A 176 -9.17 -9.61 -19.95
CA GLU A 176 -9.10 -10.48 -18.78
C GLU A 176 -9.33 -9.70 -17.47
N PHE A 177 -8.82 -8.48 -17.42
CA PHE A 177 -8.97 -7.63 -16.24
C PHE A 177 -8.86 -6.15 -16.62
N ARG A 178 -9.67 -5.32 -15.98
CA ARG A 178 -9.50 -3.87 -15.96
C ARG A 178 -9.66 -3.35 -14.54
N PRO A 179 -8.91 -2.30 -14.15
CA PRO A 179 -9.20 -1.57 -12.93
C PRO A 179 -10.58 -0.90 -13.05
N ASP A 180 -11.08 -0.32 -11.96
CA ASP A 180 -12.38 0.39 -11.90
C ASP A 180 -13.63 -0.46 -12.23
N GLN A 181 -13.50 -1.78 -12.17
CA GLN A 181 -14.62 -2.70 -12.37
C GLN A 181 -15.65 -2.55 -11.24
N SER A 182 -16.88 -2.18 -11.58
CA SER A 182 -17.96 -2.03 -10.59
C SER A 182 -18.37 -3.37 -10.00
N MET A 183 -18.29 -3.51 -8.69
CA MET A 183 -18.84 -4.65 -7.95
C MET A 183 -20.35 -4.50 -7.70
N GLY A 184 -21.16 -4.19 -8.70
CA GLY A 184 -22.60 -4.01 -8.55
C GLY A 184 -23.39 -4.93 -9.48
N PHE A 185 -24.73 -4.81 -9.47
CA PHE A 185 -25.62 -5.54 -10.39
C PHE A 185 -25.24 -5.30 -11.87
N LEU A 186 -24.78 -4.11 -12.21
CA LEU A 186 -24.24 -3.80 -13.54
C LEU A 186 -22.86 -4.44 -13.80
N GLY A 187 -22.10 -4.80 -12.78
CA GLY A 187 -20.85 -5.57 -12.87
C GLY A 187 -21.06 -7.06 -13.20
N MET A 188 -22.31 -7.53 -13.20
CA MET A 188 -22.64 -8.91 -13.66
C MET A 188 -22.78 -8.99 -15.18
N ALA A 189 -22.96 -7.88 -15.89
CA ALA A 189 -22.88 -7.85 -17.34
C ALA A 189 -21.43 -7.84 -17.77
N PRO A 190 -21.02 -8.72 -18.70
CA PRO A 190 -19.64 -8.78 -19.15
C PRO A 190 -19.25 -7.49 -19.86
N SER A 191 -18.00 -7.10 -19.74
CA SER A 191 -17.48 -5.79 -20.16
C SER A 191 -16.85 -5.83 -21.56
N MET A 192 -16.94 -4.69 -22.22
CA MET A 192 -16.19 -4.37 -23.44
C MET A 192 -15.47 -3.02 -23.27
N LEU A 193 -14.28 -2.92 -23.80
CA LEU A 193 -13.48 -1.70 -23.82
C LEU A 193 -13.37 -1.20 -25.26
N VAL A 194 -13.69 0.07 -25.50
CA VAL A 194 -13.63 0.73 -26.80
C VAL A 194 -12.92 2.08 -26.71
N ASN A 195 -12.50 2.62 -27.84
CA ASN A 195 -11.94 3.97 -27.87
C ASN A 195 -13.05 5.01 -27.64
N ILE A 196 -12.73 6.08 -26.91
CA ILE A 196 -13.67 7.17 -26.62
C ILE A 196 -14.12 7.92 -27.87
N ASP A 197 -13.27 7.98 -28.89
CA ASP A 197 -13.54 8.66 -30.16
C ASP A 197 -14.65 8.00 -30.97
N ASP A 198 -14.93 6.70 -30.71
CA ASP A 198 -16.00 5.96 -31.40
C ASP A 198 -17.38 6.25 -30.83
N VAL A 199 -17.48 6.78 -29.60
CA VAL A 199 -18.76 6.95 -28.88
C VAL A 199 -19.78 7.80 -29.64
N PRO A 200 -19.41 8.94 -30.26
CA PRO A 200 -20.37 9.73 -31.04
C PRO A 200 -20.98 8.96 -32.21
N ALA A 201 -20.17 8.15 -32.91
CA ALA A 201 -20.60 7.37 -34.08
C ALA A 201 -21.52 6.21 -33.70
N MET A 202 -21.38 5.65 -32.49
CA MET A 202 -22.22 4.55 -32.00
C MET A 202 -23.69 4.90 -31.87
N ASN A 203 -24.01 6.18 -31.65
CA ASN A 203 -25.38 6.70 -31.48
C ASN A 203 -26.21 5.97 -30.41
N VAL A 204 -25.56 5.47 -29.35
CA VAL A 204 -26.18 4.70 -28.26
C VAL A 204 -26.56 5.56 -27.07
N ILE A 205 -25.88 6.69 -26.90
CA ILE A 205 -26.14 7.64 -25.81
C ILE A 205 -27.21 8.64 -26.28
N LYS A 206 -28.38 8.56 -25.65
CA LYS A 206 -29.53 9.44 -25.91
C LYS A 206 -29.96 10.13 -24.62
N GLU A 207 -30.82 11.12 -24.72
CA GLU A 207 -31.42 11.75 -23.53
C GLU A 207 -32.11 10.69 -22.66
N GLY A 208 -31.75 10.65 -21.37
CA GLY A 208 -32.21 9.63 -20.43
C GLY A 208 -31.36 8.34 -20.38
N SER A 209 -30.32 8.22 -21.20
CA SER A 209 -29.39 7.09 -21.11
C SER A 209 -28.62 7.10 -19.78
N ARG A 210 -28.46 5.92 -19.17
CA ARG A 210 -27.64 5.75 -17.98
C ARG A 210 -26.16 5.69 -18.38
N VAL A 211 -25.50 6.83 -18.35
CA VAL A 211 -24.07 6.94 -18.60
C VAL A 211 -23.37 7.33 -17.30
N ASN A 212 -22.23 6.74 -17.04
CA ASN A 212 -21.36 7.14 -15.96
C ASN A 212 -20.09 7.78 -16.57
N TYR A 213 -20.06 9.08 -16.60
CA TYR A 213 -18.90 9.84 -17.05
C TYR A 213 -17.87 9.90 -15.92
N LYS A 214 -16.61 9.69 -16.25
CA LYS A 214 -15.50 9.75 -15.30
C LYS A 214 -14.35 10.55 -15.88
N TYR A 215 -13.83 11.50 -15.13
CA TYR A 215 -12.53 12.12 -15.35
C TYR A 215 -11.56 11.63 -14.29
N LEU A 216 -10.42 11.14 -14.73
CA LEU A 216 -9.41 10.48 -13.94
C LEU A 216 -8.19 11.40 -13.85
N PHE A 217 -7.59 11.47 -12.66
CA PHE A 217 -6.44 12.32 -12.39
C PHE A 217 -5.41 11.53 -11.58
N ALA A 218 -4.13 11.64 -11.95
CA ALA A 218 -3.04 11.01 -11.22
C ALA A 218 -1.79 11.89 -11.19
N GLY A 219 -1.15 11.97 -10.02
CA GLY A 219 0.05 12.77 -9.82
C GLY A 219 0.71 12.53 -8.47
N THR A 220 1.43 13.53 -7.97
CA THR A 220 1.95 13.49 -6.61
C THR A 220 0.83 13.71 -5.59
N PRO A 221 0.94 13.17 -4.37
CA PRO A 221 -0.08 13.37 -3.34
C PRO A 221 -0.37 14.85 -3.06
N GLU A 222 0.67 15.69 -3.13
CA GLU A 222 0.58 17.13 -2.90
C GLU A 222 -0.28 17.81 -3.99
N ASN A 223 0.00 17.53 -5.27
CA ASN A 223 -0.73 18.09 -6.40
C ASN A 223 -2.20 17.62 -6.41
N VAL A 224 -2.44 16.34 -6.08
CA VAL A 224 -3.80 15.79 -5.98
C VAL A 224 -4.60 16.48 -4.87
N GLN A 225 -3.98 16.74 -3.71
CA GLN A 225 -4.65 17.44 -2.60
C GLN A 225 -4.92 18.91 -2.92
N GLU A 226 -4.03 19.60 -3.61
CA GLU A 226 -4.22 20.97 -4.05
C GLU A 226 -5.37 21.03 -5.06
N PHE A 227 -5.34 20.21 -6.09
CA PHE A 227 -6.40 20.08 -7.07
C PHE A 227 -7.76 19.76 -6.44
N ARG A 228 -7.82 18.84 -5.45
CA ARG A 228 -9.05 18.53 -4.71
C ARG A 228 -9.64 19.77 -3.99
N ARG A 229 -8.79 20.65 -3.42
CA ARG A 229 -9.26 21.87 -2.77
C ARG A 229 -9.89 22.83 -3.76
N ASP A 230 -9.27 22.99 -4.94
CA ASP A 230 -9.77 23.87 -5.99
C ASP A 230 -11.07 23.33 -6.58
N LEU A 231 -11.17 22.01 -6.77
CA LEU A 231 -12.39 21.34 -7.21
C LEU A 231 -13.57 21.57 -6.28
N ASN A 232 -13.38 21.54 -4.96
CA ASN A 232 -14.47 21.69 -3.98
C ASN A 232 -15.22 23.00 -4.13
N THR A 233 -14.64 24.02 -4.77
CA THR A 233 -15.29 25.31 -5.03
C THR A 233 -16.07 25.36 -6.34
N LYS A 234 -15.84 24.39 -7.25
CA LYS A 234 -16.39 24.38 -8.62
C LYS A 234 -17.31 23.18 -8.89
N ILE A 235 -17.24 22.14 -8.08
CA ILE A 235 -17.98 20.88 -8.27
C ILE A 235 -19.49 21.14 -8.18
N LYS A 236 -20.27 20.51 -9.06
CA LYS A 236 -21.74 20.61 -9.10
C LYS A 236 -22.37 19.51 -8.22
N ASP A 237 -23.60 19.71 -7.78
CA ASP A 237 -24.32 18.79 -6.87
C ASP A 237 -24.46 17.36 -7.42
N GLU A 238 -24.47 17.19 -8.74
CA GLU A 238 -24.58 15.89 -9.41
C GLU A 238 -23.24 15.18 -9.58
N GLU A 239 -22.14 15.86 -9.35
CA GLU A 239 -20.78 15.39 -9.54
C GLU A 239 -20.22 14.84 -8.22
N ARG A 240 -19.55 13.73 -8.28
CA ARG A 240 -18.94 13.08 -7.12
C ARG A 240 -17.44 12.96 -7.29
N VAL A 241 -16.70 13.55 -6.37
CA VAL A 241 -15.26 13.36 -6.27
C VAL A 241 -14.98 12.17 -5.37
N ARG A 242 -14.16 11.26 -5.84
CA ARG A 242 -13.65 10.12 -5.06
C ARG A 242 -12.13 10.10 -5.16
N THR A 243 -11.48 9.96 -4.02
CA THR A 243 -10.04 9.80 -3.92
C THR A 243 -9.69 8.39 -3.46
N VAL A 244 -8.41 8.04 -3.52
CA VAL A 244 -7.89 6.79 -2.97
C VAL A 244 -8.24 6.67 -1.47
N ASP A 245 -8.20 7.78 -0.73
CA ASP A 245 -8.56 7.80 0.69
C ASP A 245 -10.03 7.44 0.90
N ASP A 246 -10.94 8.02 0.10
CA ASP A 246 -12.39 7.74 0.16
C ASP A 246 -12.70 6.29 -0.25
N ALA A 247 -12.00 5.76 -1.25
CA ALA A 247 -12.17 4.37 -1.71
C ALA A 247 -11.65 3.36 -0.68
N SER A 248 -10.62 3.74 0.06
CA SER A 248 -10.02 2.90 1.10
C SER A 248 -10.72 3.00 2.46
N GLU A 249 -11.63 3.96 2.68
CA GLU A 249 -12.18 4.31 4.01
C GLU A 249 -12.81 3.11 4.73
N GLN A 250 -13.57 2.27 4.05
CA GLN A 250 -14.19 1.08 4.67
C GLN A 250 -13.15 0.03 5.06
N ILE A 251 -12.13 -0.18 4.22
CA ILE A 251 -11.05 -1.12 4.48
C ILE A 251 -10.11 -0.50 5.52
N ALA A 252 -9.80 0.79 5.42
CA ALA A 252 -9.00 1.54 6.38
C ALA A 252 -9.58 1.48 7.79
N ALA A 253 -10.90 1.59 7.97
CA ALA A 253 -11.55 1.47 9.27
C ALA A 253 -11.39 0.07 9.91
N ALA A 254 -11.33 -0.99 9.12
CA ALA A 254 -11.05 -2.35 9.61
C ALA A 254 -9.58 -2.50 9.99
N ILE A 255 -8.67 -1.99 9.15
CA ILE A 255 -7.22 -1.98 9.39
C ILE A 255 -6.88 -1.14 10.62
N ASP A 256 -7.48 0.02 10.78
CA ASP A 256 -7.27 0.88 11.95
C ASP A 256 -7.73 0.22 13.25
N ARG A 257 -8.80 -0.57 13.22
CA ARG A 257 -9.21 -1.40 14.38
C ARG A 257 -8.16 -2.46 14.70
N ALA A 258 -7.70 -3.20 13.69
CA ALA A 258 -6.66 -4.20 13.86
C ALA A 258 -5.34 -3.57 14.34
N ARG A 259 -4.96 -2.43 13.76
CA ARG A 259 -3.79 -1.64 14.18
C ARG A 259 -3.87 -1.22 15.64
N ARG A 260 -5.00 -0.66 16.08
CA ARG A 260 -5.20 -0.28 17.50
C ARG A 260 -5.06 -1.48 18.42
N PHE A 261 -5.64 -2.63 18.05
CA PHE A 261 -5.51 -3.86 18.84
C PHE A 261 -4.06 -4.33 18.91
N LEU A 262 -3.35 -4.39 17.78
CA LEU A 262 -1.93 -4.77 17.73
C LEU A 262 -1.04 -3.79 18.51
N THR A 263 -1.31 -2.48 18.42
CA THR A 263 -0.60 -1.45 19.16
C THR A 263 -0.82 -1.59 20.68
N LEU A 264 -2.06 -1.89 21.12
CA LEU A 264 -2.36 -2.14 22.52
C LEU A 264 -1.65 -3.40 23.02
N ALA A 265 -1.64 -4.49 22.25
CA ALA A 265 -0.90 -5.70 22.59
C ALA A 265 0.62 -5.44 22.67
N SER A 266 1.17 -4.66 21.75
CA SER A 266 2.57 -4.24 21.77
C SER A 266 2.87 -3.36 23.00
N LEU A 267 1.97 -2.44 23.36
CA LEU A 267 2.11 -1.59 24.55
C LEU A 267 2.18 -2.43 25.85
N VAL A 268 1.34 -3.46 25.97
CA VAL A 268 1.41 -4.39 27.10
C VAL A 268 2.76 -5.09 27.15
N THR A 269 3.26 -5.55 26.01
CA THR A 269 4.60 -6.17 25.90
C THR A 269 5.70 -5.21 26.33
N VAL A 270 5.64 -3.95 25.93
CA VAL A 270 6.60 -2.90 26.33
C VAL A 270 6.53 -2.64 27.84
N ILE A 271 5.34 -2.56 28.42
CA ILE A 271 5.18 -2.38 29.88
C ILE A 271 5.79 -3.56 30.65
N LEU A 272 5.50 -4.79 30.23
CA LEU A 272 6.06 -5.99 30.85
C LEU A 272 7.61 -6.01 30.71
N ALA A 273 8.13 -5.66 29.55
CA ALA A 273 9.56 -5.54 29.34
C ALA A 273 10.18 -4.43 30.21
N ALA A 274 9.51 -3.28 30.37
CA ALA A 274 9.98 -2.20 31.26
C ALA A 274 10.06 -2.67 32.73
N VAL A 275 9.04 -3.39 33.22
CA VAL A 275 9.04 -3.95 34.58
C VAL A 275 10.18 -4.99 34.72
N ALA A 276 10.33 -5.91 33.77
CA ALA A 276 11.41 -6.90 33.77
C ALA A 276 12.79 -6.23 33.75
N THR A 277 12.95 -5.20 32.92
CA THR A 277 14.17 -4.40 32.83
C THR A 277 14.47 -3.69 34.15
N ALA A 278 13.49 -3.06 34.79
CA ALA A 278 13.65 -2.39 36.08
C ALA A 278 14.09 -3.38 37.18
N MET A 279 13.46 -4.56 37.23
CA MET A 279 13.83 -5.61 38.19
C MET A 279 15.23 -6.16 37.94
N ALA A 280 15.58 -6.42 36.67
CA ALA A 280 16.91 -6.91 36.29
C ALA A 280 18.00 -5.86 36.59
N THR A 281 17.74 -4.58 36.26
CA THR A 281 18.67 -3.48 36.54
C THR A 281 18.91 -3.30 38.05
N ARG A 282 17.85 -3.37 38.86
CA ARG A 282 17.98 -3.33 40.32
C ARG A 282 18.86 -4.49 40.83
N ARG A 283 18.65 -5.70 40.36
CA ARG A 283 19.48 -6.85 40.77
C ARG A 283 20.92 -6.69 40.32
N TYR A 284 21.14 -6.22 39.10
CA TYR A 284 22.45 -5.92 38.56
C TYR A 284 23.18 -4.87 39.40
N ALA A 285 22.52 -3.75 39.69
CA ALA A 285 23.09 -2.66 40.49
C ALA A 285 23.53 -3.14 41.89
N LEU A 286 22.69 -3.91 42.60
CA LEU A 286 23.01 -4.44 43.94
C LEU A 286 24.24 -5.33 43.92
N ARG A 287 24.41 -6.19 42.89
CA ARG A 287 25.59 -7.08 42.76
C ARG A 287 26.88 -6.34 42.39
N HIS A 288 26.77 -5.19 41.71
CA HIS A 288 27.93 -4.42 41.27
C HIS A 288 28.43 -3.41 42.31
N LEU A 289 27.74 -3.27 43.45
CA LEU A 289 28.17 -2.35 44.53
C LEU A 289 29.58 -2.70 45.06
N ASP A 290 29.83 -4.00 45.28
CA ASP A 290 31.14 -4.46 45.79
C ASP A 290 32.25 -4.23 44.76
N THR A 291 31.97 -4.44 43.48
CA THR A 291 32.92 -4.22 42.39
C THR A 291 33.24 -2.70 42.26
N VAL A 292 32.24 -1.84 42.36
CA VAL A 292 32.43 -0.37 42.37
C VAL A 292 33.22 0.09 43.58
N ALA A 293 32.96 -0.47 44.78
CA ALA A 293 33.70 -0.16 45.99
C ALA A 293 35.19 -0.56 45.84
N LEU A 294 35.50 -1.75 45.30
CA LEU A 294 36.84 -2.18 45.01
C LEU A 294 37.57 -1.28 44.00
N ILE A 295 36.92 -0.93 42.91
CA ILE A 295 37.51 -0.04 41.89
C ILE A 295 37.79 1.35 42.44
N LYS A 296 36.92 1.86 43.33
CA LYS A 296 37.11 3.09 44.06
C LYS A 296 38.30 3.04 45.04
N SER A 297 38.49 1.93 45.73
CA SER A 297 39.64 1.74 46.62
C SER A 297 40.98 1.68 45.87
N PHE A 298 40.97 1.31 44.58
CA PHE A 298 42.15 1.39 43.72
C PHE A 298 42.36 2.76 43.06
N GLY A 299 41.62 3.83 43.50
CA GLY A 299 41.83 5.20 43.09
C GLY A 299 41.11 5.63 41.82
N ALA A 300 40.11 4.89 41.34
CA ALA A 300 39.30 5.32 40.20
C ALA A 300 38.44 6.55 40.55
N THR A 301 38.41 7.53 39.65
CA THR A 301 37.60 8.71 39.80
C THR A 301 36.13 8.43 39.57
N GLN A 302 35.26 9.17 40.25
CA GLN A 302 33.80 9.02 40.07
C GLN A 302 33.35 9.25 38.62
N SER A 303 33.98 10.21 37.92
CA SER A 303 33.70 10.48 36.52
C SER A 303 34.06 9.33 35.57
N PHE A 304 35.13 8.60 35.87
CA PHE A 304 35.50 7.39 35.11
C PHE A 304 34.46 6.28 35.26
N ILE A 305 34.00 6.03 36.48
CA ILE A 305 32.98 5.02 36.78
C ILE A 305 31.68 5.38 36.09
N GLN A 306 31.21 6.61 36.21
CA GLN A 306 29.97 7.07 35.55
C GLN A 306 30.05 6.95 34.03
N ARG A 307 31.14 7.42 33.40
CA ARG A 307 31.33 7.32 31.95
C ARG A 307 31.37 5.89 31.46
N SER A 308 32.06 5.01 32.17
CA SER A 308 32.13 3.58 31.76
C SER A 308 30.78 2.86 31.90
N THR A 309 30.01 3.16 32.96
CA THR A 309 28.65 2.61 33.14
C THR A 309 27.68 3.14 32.09
N LEU A 310 27.70 4.45 31.78
CA LEU A 310 26.87 5.02 30.72
C LEU A 310 27.22 4.46 29.36
N LEU A 311 28.50 4.29 29.02
CA LEU A 311 28.92 3.65 27.78
C LEU A 311 28.49 2.19 27.71
N GLN A 312 28.56 1.44 28.80
CA GLN A 312 28.08 0.08 28.88
C GLN A 312 26.57 -0.02 28.62
N LEU A 313 25.77 0.84 29.26
CA LEU A 313 24.32 0.95 29.02
C LEU A 313 24.02 1.32 27.58
N ALA A 314 24.72 2.30 27.01
CA ALA A 314 24.54 2.73 25.62
C ALA A 314 24.84 1.58 24.63
N LEU A 315 25.88 0.80 24.88
CA LEU A 315 26.22 -0.37 24.06
C LEU A 315 25.16 -1.49 24.17
N ILE A 316 24.61 -1.70 25.36
CA ILE A 316 23.51 -2.65 25.59
C ILE A 316 22.29 -2.22 24.80
N VAL A 317 21.87 -0.96 24.95
CA VAL A 317 20.70 -0.41 24.24
C VAL A 317 20.90 -0.50 22.73
N ALA A 318 22.04 -0.04 22.21
CA ALA A 318 22.34 -0.12 20.77
C ALA A 318 22.33 -1.55 20.22
N GLY A 319 22.95 -2.48 20.96
CA GLY A 319 22.99 -3.88 20.59
C GLY A 319 21.60 -4.56 20.60
N THR A 320 20.80 -4.29 21.63
CA THR A 320 19.42 -4.82 21.73
C THR A 320 18.50 -4.21 20.72
N ALA A 321 18.62 -2.90 20.45
CA ALA A 321 17.87 -2.22 19.40
C ALA A 321 18.18 -2.82 18.02
N PHE A 322 19.44 -3.02 17.71
CA PHE A 322 19.87 -3.62 16.44
C PHE A 322 19.33 -5.07 16.27
N ILE A 323 19.54 -5.92 17.30
CA ILE A 323 19.05 -7.32 17.25
C ILE A 323 17.52 -7.35 17.20
N GLY A 324 16.84 -6.55 18.02
CA GLY A 324 15.38 -6.47 18.06
C GLY A 324 14.79 -6.01 16.73
N THR A 325 15.39 -5.00 16.09
CA THR A 325 14.97 -4.52 14.76
C THR A 325 15.19 -5.58 13.69
N LEU A 326 16.31 -6.30 13.71
CA LEU A 326 16.59 -7.38 12.77
C LEU A 326 15.60 -8.53 12.92
N LEU A 327 15.32 -8.96 14.14
CA LEU A 327 14.30 -9.98 14.44
C LEU A 327 12.90 -9.50 14.08
N GLY A 328 12.56 -8.21 14.33
CA GLY A 328 11.30 -7.60 13.92
C GLY A 328 11.12 -7.59 12.41
N TYR A 329 12.18 -7.29 11.67
CA TYR A 329 12.19 -7.39 10.21
C TYR A 329 12.01 -8.85 9.74
N GLY A 330 12.62 -9.81 10.38
CA GLY A 330 12.44 -11.25 10.10
C GLY A 330 11.00 -11.71 10.39
N ALA A 331 10.46 -11.32 11.54
CA ALA A 331 9.10 -11.66 11.95
C ALA A 331 8.04 -11.09 10.98
N GLN A 332 8.20 -9.83 10.54
CA GLN A 332 7.28 -9.24 9.59
C GLN A 332 7.36 -9.91 8.20
N ASN A 333 8.54 -10.36 7.76
CA ASN A 333 8.67 -11.12 6.51
C ASN A 333 7.96 -12.47 6.59
N MET A 334 8.06 -13.15 7.73
CA MET A 334 7.33 -14.39 7.96
C MET A 334 5.80 -14.18 7.97
N LEU A 335 5.33 -13.11 8.62
CA LEU A 335 3.92 -12.73 8.61
C LEU A 335 3.43 -12.40 7.19
N SER A 336 4.24 -11.66 6.43
CA SER A 336 3.96 -11.31 5.04
C SER A 336 3.87 -12.55 4.14
N ALA A 337 4.77 -13.51 4.29
CA ALA A 337 4.76 -14.77 3.55
C ALA A 337 3.51 -15.61 3.85
N LEU A 338 3.10 -15.69 5.12
CA LEU A 338 1.86 -16.36 5.50
C LEU A 338 0.62 -15.67 4.92
N LEU A 339 0.63 -14.35 4.85
CA LEU A 339 -0.49 -13.59 4.30
C LEU A 339 -0.57 -13.70 2.77
N SER A 340 0.55 -13.77 2.07
CA SER A 340 0.60 -13.93 0.62
C SER A 340 0.04 -15.28 0.12
N GLU A 341 0.04 -16.31 0.96
CA GLU A 341 -0.66 -17.58 0.66
C GLU A 341 -2.18 -17.46 0.75
N LEU A 342 -2.69 -16.48 1.52
CA LEU A 342 -4.12 -16.29 1.76
C LEU A 342 -4.73 -15.17 0.90
N THR A 343 -3.89 -14.30 0.32
CA THR A 343 -4.34 -13.15 -0.48
C THR A 343 -3.58 -13.09 -1.80
N PRO A 344 -4.25 -12.76 -2.92
CA PRO A 344 -3.62 -12.62 -4.23
C PRO A 344 -2.76 -11.34 -4.35
N PHE A 345 -2.57 -10.58 -3.26
CA PHE A 345 -1.90 -9.30 -3.28
C PHE A 345 -0.45 -9.40 -2.78
N GLU A 346 0.50 -8.92 -3.57
CA GLU A 346 1.88 -8.75 -3.15
C GLU A 346 2.01 -7.51 -2.24
N LEU A 347 2.47 -7.74 -1.00
CA LEU A 347 2.73 -6.65 -0.06
C LEU A 347 4.00 -5.90 -0.47
N PRO A 348 3.96 -4.58 -0.69
CA PRO A 348 5.13 -3.79 -1.05
C PRO A 348 6.21 -3.85 0.04
N GLU A 349 7.47 -3.62 -0.33
CA GLU A 349 8.57 -3.60 0.63
C GLU A 349 8.41 -2.48 1.68
N PRO A 350 8.91 -2.67 2.92
CA PRO A 350 8.79 -1.67 3.98
C PRO A 350 9.47 -0.36 3.59
N SER A 351 8.86 0.79 3.95
CA SER A 351 9.43 2.09 3.65
C SER A 351 10.70 2.37 4.48
N MET A 352 11.64 3.14 3.92
CA MET A 352 12.82 3.60 4.67
C MET A 352 12.43 4.45 5.89
N ARG A 353 11.27 5.12 5.88
CA ARG A 353 10.76 5.89 7.03
C ARG A 353 10.33 4.97 8.18
N ALA A 354 9.73 3.83 7.89
CA ALA A 354 9.36 2.85 8.91
C ALA A 354 10.59 2.20 9.55
N SER A 355 11.65 1.93 8.78
CA SER A 355 12.92 1.43 9.30
C SER A 355 13.62 2.44 10.20
N ALA A 356 13.60 3.72 9.86
CA ALA A 356 14.17 4.79 10.67
C ALA A 356 13.37 5.00 11.98
N LEU A 357 12.04 4.96 11.93
CA LEU A 357 11.17 5.04 13.11
C LEU A 357 11.37 3.84 14.04
N GLY A 358 11.51 2.61 13.53
CA GLY A 358 11.83 1.44 14.33
C GLY A 358 13.15 1.56 15.09
N LEU A 359 14.15 2.21 14.51
CA LEU A 359 15.46 2.47 15.14
C LEU A 359 15.43 3.60 16.18
N VAL A 360 14.56 4.60 15.99
CA VAL A 360 14.41 5.76 16.90
C VAL A 360 13.52 5.43 18.11
N THR A 361 12.58 4.50 17.95
CA THR A 361 11.65 4.07 19.01
C THR A 361 12.19 2.92 19.86
N ALA A 362 13.30 2.28 19.45
CA ALA A 362 14.05 1.27 20.18
C ALA A 362 15.07 1.90 21.14
#